data_4951083a75c1f745a11cdb7ed21f2a8e
#
_entry.id   4951083a75c1f745a11cdb7ed21f2a8e
#
_cell.length_a   1.000
_cell.length_b   1.000
_cell.length_c   1.000
_cell.angle_alpha   90.00
_cell.angle_beta   90.00
_cell.angle_gamma   90.00
#
_symmetry.space_group_name_H-M   'P 1'
#
loop_
_entity.id
_entity.type
_entity.pdbx_description
1 polymer ?
#
loop_
_entity_poly.entity_id
_entity_poly.type
_entity_poly.pdbx_seq_one_letter_code
_entity_poly.pdbx_strand_id
1 'polypeptide(L)'
;ALYDGCGGLISIVDVAPELPGAAEFTAQASKLCTVSVAHTDSDYDHAKAVFDAGATHLTHLYNAMPGINHRNPGVIPAAVENPNVRAEIICDGYHIHPAAVRLAFSMFGGERMILISDSGRCAGLPEGSPFTLGGQDAWLRDGVGRLADGTIACSAANLWGCLTNVLHWGIREEDAIRAATWNPACAIRAQKEAGSIAPGKSADFIITDAHYTQKRVFLAGKEVK
;
A
#
# COMPACT_ATOMS: atom_id res chain seq x y z
N ALA A 1 15.85 -18.56 -8.38
CA ALA A 1 16.36 -19.12 -7.12
C ALA A 1 15.46 -18.82 -5.93
N LEU A 2 15.32 -17.51 -5.51
CA LEU A 2 14.47 -17.17 -4.34
C LEU A 2 12.99 -17.52 -4.58
N TYR A 3 12.43 -17.09 -5.70
CA TYR A 3 11.05 -17.39 -6.11
C TYR A 3 10.76 -18.90 -6.14
N ASP A 4 11.64 -19.66 -6.73
CA ASP A 4 11.51 -21.14 -6.81
C ASP A 4 11.65 -21.79 -5.42
N GLY A 5 12.59 -21.27 -4.60
CA GLY A 5 12.79 -21.73 -3.22
C GLY A 5 11.58 -21.50 -2.31
N CYS A 6 10.74 -20.49 -2.63
CA CYS A 6 9.48 -20.22 -1.94
C CYS A 6 8.27 -20.91 -2.61
N GLY A 7 8.46 -21.83 -3.55
CA GLY A 7 7.37 -22.54 -4.23
C GLY A 7 6.45 -21.60 -5.05
N GLY A 8 6.96 -20.47 -5.52
CA GLY A 8 6.18 -19.49 -6.30
C GLY A 8 5.21 -18.63 -5.48
N LEU A 9 5.34 -18.59 -4.16
CA LEU A 9 4.44 -17.86 -3.26
C LEU A 9 4.72 -16.36 -3.15
N ILE A 10 5.82 -15.86 -3.77
CA ILE A 10 6.12 -14.43 -3.78
C ILE A 10 5.16 -13.73 -4.74
N SER A 11 4.28 -12.88 -4.21
CA SER A 11 3.29 -12.12 -5.00
C SER A 11 3.79 -10.73 -5.38
N ILE A 12 4.58 -10.08 -4.50
CA ILE A 12 5.18 -8.76 -4.73
C ILE A 12 6.66 -8.82 -4.31
N VAL A 13 7.51 -8.10 -5.03
CA VAL A 13 8.90 -7.85 -4.67
C VAL A 13 9.21 -6.35 -4.86
N ASP A 14 9.88 -5.77 -3.87
CA ASP A 14 10.27 -4.37 -3.91
C ASP A 14 11.65 -4.18 -4.57
N VAL A 15 11.81 -3.04 -5.25
CA VAL A 15 13.07 -2.61 -5.86
C VAL A 15 13.24 -1.10 -5.68
N ALA A 16 14.49 -0.68 -5.41
CA ALA A 16 14.89 0.72 -5.46
C ALA A 16 15.53 1.01 -6.84
N PRO A 17 14.94 1.89 -7.67
CA PRO A 17 15.37 2.11 -9.05
C PRO A 17 16.81 2.59 -9.22
N GLU A 18 17.35 3.32 -8.25
CA GLU A 18 18.74 3.82 -8.25
C GLU A 18 19.79 2.73 -8.07
N LEU A 19 19.40 1.51 -7.72
CA LEU A 19 20.35 0.41 -7.55
C LEU A 19 20.83 -0.13 -8.91
N PRO A 20 22.14 -0.43 -9.04
CA PRO A 20 22.65 -1.05 -10.25
C PRO A 20 21.92 -2.35 -10.61
N GLY A 21 21.46 -2.48 -11.84
CA GLY A 21 20.74 -3.66 -12.31
C GLY A 21 19.25 -3.69 -11.97
N ALA A 22 18.67 -2.61 -11.43
CA ALA A 22 17.26 -2.56 -11.04
C ALA A 22 16.30 -2.79 -12.21
N ALA A 23 16.57 -2.19 -13.37
CA ALA A 23 15.73 -2.36 -14.56
C ALA A 23 15.83 -3.79 -15.13
N GLU A 24 17.01 -4.38 -15.19
CA GLU A 24 17.23 -5.76 -15.63
C GLU A 24 16.58 -6.77 -14.68
N PHE A 25 16.71 -6.55 -13.37
CA PHE A 25 16.02 -7.35 -12.36
C PHE A 25 14.50 -7.26 -12.56
N THR A 26 13.98 -6.04 -12.74
CA THR A 26 12.55 -5.80 -12.95
C THR A 26 12.03 -6.52 -14.20
N ALA A 27 12.73 -6.44 -15.31
CA ALA A 27 12.36 -7.11 -16.56
C ALA A 27 12.28 -8.66 -16.42
N GLN A 28 13.02 -9.24 -15.49
CA GLN A 28 12.95 -10.67 -15.18
C GLN A 28 11.87 -10.99 -14.14
N ALA A 29 11.85 -10.25 -13.03
CA ALA A 29 10.95 -10.49 -11.90
C ALA A 29 9.47 -10.24 -12.25
N SER A 30 9.17 -9.26 -13.10
CA SER A 30 7.79 -8.93 -13.54
C SER A 30 7.09 -10.08 -14.27
N LYS A 31 7.84 -11.02 -14.84
CA LYS A 31 7.29 -12.24 -15.44
C LYS A 31 6.76 -13.24 -14.40
N LEU A 32 7.23 -13.15 -13.17
CA LEU A 32 6.94 -14.09 -12.08
C LEU A 32 5.95 -13.50 -11.07
N CYS A 33 6.17 -12.28 -10.64
CA CYS A 33 5.39 -11.59 -9.61
C CYS A 33 5.22 -10.11 -9.94
N THR A 34 4.50 -9.38 -9.13
CA THR A 34 4.41 -7.93 -9.21
C THR A 34 5.71 -7.32 -8.70
N VAL A 35 6.31 -6.40 -9.47
CA VAL A 35 7.45 -5.60 -9.01
C VAL A 35 6.95 -4.24 -8.58
N SER A 36 7.33 -3.85 -7.37
CA SER A 36 7.00 -2.58 -6.75
C SER A 36 8.23 -1.71 -6.56
N VAL A 37 8.11 -0.42 -6.82
CA VAL A 37 9.13 0.55 -6.43
C VAL A 37 8.89 0.94 -4.97
N ALA A 38 9.94 0.86 -4.13
CA ALA A 38 9.84 1.12 -2.71
C ALA A 38 11.18 1.63 -2.13
N HIS A 39 11.10 2.39 -1.01
CA HIS A 39 12.28 2.80 -0.22
C HIS A 39 13.41 3.32 -1.11
N THR A 40 13.15 4.38 -1.86
CA THR A 40 14.01 4.86 -2.93
C THR A 40 14.35 6.35 -2.79
N ASP A 41 15.55 6.72 -3.20
CA ASP A 41 15.96 8.12 -3.43
C ASP A 41 16.10 8.41 -4.94
N SER A 42 15.37 7.66 -5.76
CA SER A 42 15.46 7.70 -7.21
C SER A 42 15.02 9.04 -7.81
N ASP A 43 15.75 9.46 -8.82
CA ASP A 43 15.29 10.47 -9.76
C ASP A 43 14.18 9.93 -10.70
N TYR A 44 13.67 10.81 -11.54
CA TYR A 44 12.61 10.48 -12.50
C TYR A 44 13.06 9.47 -13.55
N ASP A 45 14.27 9.60 -14.10
CA ASP A 45 14.73 8.79 -15.23
C ASP A 45 14.98 7.34 -14.83
N HIS A 46 15.61 7.10 -13.66
CA HIS A 46 15.79 5.76 -13.10
C HIS A 46 14.43 5.12 -12.74
N ALA A 47 13.54 5.87 -12.11
CA ALA A 47 12.21 5.37 -11.79
C ALA A 47 11.42 5.01 -13.05
N LYS A 48 11.43 5.89 -14.06
CA LYS A 48 10.79 5.64 -15.35
C LYS A 48 11.34 4.39 -16.03
N ALA A 49 12.65 4.19 -16.04
CA ALA A 49 13.27 3.00 -16.61
C ALA A 49 12.79 1.69 -15.94
N VAL A 50 12.62 1.69 -14.61
CA VAL A 50 12.11 0.54 -13.87
C VAL A 50 10.62 0.30 -14.15
N PHE A 51 9.79 1.35 -14.24
CA PHE A 51 8.39 1.20 -14.64
C PHE A 51 8.26 0.71 -16.09
N ASP A 52 9.05 1.23 -17.00
CA ASP A 52 9.07 0.78 -18.42
C ASP A 52 9.57 -0.68 -18.53
N ALA A 53 10.45 -1.13 -17.63
CA ALA A 53 10.91 -2.51 -17.56
C ALA A 53 9.87 -3.49 -16.99
N GLY A 54 8.73 -3.00 -16.47
CA GLY A 54 7.61 -3.83 -16.07
C GLY A 54 7.24 -3.76 -14.59
N ALA A 55 7.77 -2.83 -13.80
CA ALA A 55 7.21 -2.54 -12.48
C ALA A 55 5.83 -1.91 -12.64
N THR A 56 4.86 -2.41 -11.89
CA THR A 56 3.45 -1.98 -11.97
C THR A 56 2.89 -1.55 -10.63
N HIS A 57 3.77 -1.33 -9.66
CA HIS A 57 3.37 -1.02 -8.29
C HIS A 57 4.30 0.02 -7.66
N LEU A 58 3.77 0.80 -6.72
CA LEU A 58 4.51 1.77 -5.90
C LEU A 58 4.07 1.58 -4.45
N THR A 59 4.97 1.16 -3.61
CA THR A 59 4.73 0.87 -2.19
C THR A 59 4.61 2.18 -1.40
N HIS A 60 3.66 2.24 -0.47
CA HIS A 60 3.42 3.31 0.52
C HIS A 60 3.77 4.73 0.03
N LEU A 61 3.14 5.15 -1.06
CA LEU A 61 3.29 6.46 -1.72
C LEU A 61 3.56 7.59 -0.71
N TYR A 62 4.54 8.44 -1.00
CA TYR A 62 5.10 9.54 -0.20
C TYR A 62 6.07 9.11 0.92
N ASN A 63 6.04 7.87 1.40
CA ASN A 63 6.88 7.42 2.48
C ASN A 63 8.17 6.81 1.94
N ALA A 64 9.30 7.12 2.59
CA ALA A 64 10.63 6.65 2.19
C ALA A 64 10.95 6.87 0.70
N MET A 65 10.52 8.02 0.14
CA MET A 65 10.80 8.45 -1.22
C MET A 65 10.84 9.98 -1.32
N PRO A 66 11.55 10.57 -2.33
CA PRO A 66 11.55 12.00 -2.54
C PRO A 66 10.15 12.55 -2.86
N GLY A 67 9.84 13.73 -2.33
CA GLY A 67 8.63 14.47 -2.71
C GLY A 67 8.70 15.04 -4.13
N ILE A 68 7.57 15.44 -4.68
CA ILE A 68 7.48 16.04 -6.01
C ILE A 68 8.17 17.40 -6.02
N ASN A 69 9.18 17.56 -6.86
CA ASN A 69 9.82 18.85 -7.13
C ASN A 69 9.68 19.18 -8.63
N HIS A 70 9.33 20.43 -8.96
CA HIS A 70 9.02 20.83 -10.32
C HIS A 70 10.21 20.80 -11.30
N ARG A 71 11.46 20.69 -10.85
CA ARG A 71 12.67 20.57 -11.66
C ARG A 71 13.34 19.19 -11.55
N ASN A 72 13.09 18.48 -10.45
CA ASN A 72 13.53 17.11 -10.24
C ASN A 72 12.33 16.32 -9.67
N PRO A 73 11.42 15.84 -10.54
CA PRO A 73 10.12 15.37 -10.11
C PRO A 73 10.15 14.06 -9.33
N GLY A 74 11.19 13.24 -9.48
CA GLY A 74 11.36 11.99 -8.74
C GLY A 74 10.41 10.88 -9.19
N VAL A 75 10.25 9.89 -8.32
CA VAL A 75 9.52 8.64 -8.58
C VAL A 75 8.02 8.82 -8.78
N ILE A 76 7.39 9.77 -8.08
CA ILE A 76 5.92 9.89 -8.06
C ILE A 76 5.36 10.28 -9.44
N PRO A 77 5.85 11.32 -10.14
CA PRO A 77 5.41 11.62 -11.50
C PRO A 77 5.69 10.51 -12.49
N ALA A 78 6.83 9.81 -12.39
CA ALA A 78 7.12 8.66 -13.24
C ALA A 78 6.07 7.54 -13.08
N ALA A 79 5.61 7.29 -11.85
CA ALA A 79 4.53 6.34 -11.56
C ALA A 79 3.17 6.82 -12.07
N VAL A 80 2.86 8.12 -11.95
CA VAL A 80 1.60 8.71 -12.41
C VAL A 80 1.45 8.58 -13.92
N GLU A 81 2.51 8.86 -14.67
CA GLU A 81 2.55 8.82 -16.14
C GLU A 81 2.41 7.41 -16.72
N ASN A 82 2.78 6.37 -15.96
CA ASN A 82 2.58 4.99 -16.38
C ASN A 82 1.18 4.48 -15.96
N PRO A 83 0.23 4.27 -16.89
CA PRO A 83 -1.16 3.91 -16.56
C PRO A 83 -1.28 2.52 -15.93
N ASN A 84 -0.27 1.67 -16.01
CA ASN A 84 -0.27 0.34 -15.41
C ASN A 84 0.17 0.34 -13.95
N VAL A 85 0.74 1.44 -13.45
CA VAL A 85 1.23 1.52 -12.08
C VAL A 85 0.09 1.81 -11.11
N ARG A 86 -0.05 0.96 -10.09
CA ARG A 86 -0.88 1.19 -8.91
C ARG A 86 -0.03 1.71 -7.77
N ALA A 87 -0.59 2.54 -6.93
CA ALA A 87 0.10 3.12 -5.78
C ALA A 87 -0.62 2.76 -4.47
N GLU A 88 0.14 2.23 -3.53
CA GLU A 88 -0.33 2.03 -2.16
C GLU A 88 -0.27 3.33 -1.39
N ILE A 89 -1.18 3.50 -0.43
CA ILE A 89 -1.22 4.68 0.43
C ILE A 89 -1.68 4.33 1.84
N ILE A 90 -0.96 4.85 2.84
CA ILE A 90 -1.29 4.70 4.26
C ILE A 90 -2.23 5.83 4.66
N CYS A 91 -3.44 5.49 5.07
CA CYS A 91 -4.47 6.48 5.40
C CYS A 91 -4.85 6.46 6.89
N ASP A 92 -3.86 6.33 7.76
CA ASP A 92 -4.04 6.29 9.22
C ASP A 92 -4.23 7.68 9.87
N GLY A 93 -3.98 8.77 9.12
CA GLY A 93 -4.07 10.15 9.60
C GLY A 93 -2.77 10.67 10.23
N TYR A 94 -1.72 9.86 10.31
CA TYR A 94 -0.42 10.22 10.86
C TYR A 94 0.66 10.31 9.79
N HIS A 95 0.73 9.32 8.89
CA HIS A 95 1.73 9.27 7.82
C HIS A 95 1.51 10.33 6.75
N ILE A 96 0.27 10.59 6.38
CA ILE A 96 -0.06 11.44 5.24
C ILE A 96 -1.22 12.38 5.60
N HIS A 97 -1.04 13.66 5.32
CA HIS A 97 -2.08 14.67 5.52
C HIS A 97 -3.27 14.40 4.57
N PRO A 98 -4.54 14.56 5.01
CA PRO A 98 -5.72 14.29 4.18
C PRO A 98 -5.74 15.01 2.83
N ALA A 99 -5.20 16.22 2.74
CA ALA A 99 -5.10 16.94 1.46
C ALA A 99 -4.17 16.24 0.46
N ALA A 100 -3.05 15.65 0.92
CA ALA A 100 -2.15 14.87 0.09
C ALA A 100 -2.78 13.54 -0.35
N VAL A 101 -3.59 12.92 0.51
CA VAL A 101 -4.39 11.74 0.13
C VAL A 101 -5.36 12.07 -1.01
N ARG A 102 -6.12 13.17 -0.91
CA ARG A 102 -7.01 13.60 -1.99
C ARG A 102 -6.26 13.90 -3.28
N LEU A 103 -5.08 14.52 -3.20
CA LEU A 103 -4.23 14.78 -4.36
C LEU A 103 -3.75 13.45 -5.00
N ALA A 104 -3.36 12.47 -4.20
CA ALA A 104 -2.98 11.14 -4.69
C ALA A 104 -4.12 10.48 -5.47
N PHE A 105 -5.35 10.46 -4.92
CA PHE A 105 -6.53 9.95 -5.65
C PHE A 105 -6.83 10.74 -6.92
N SER A 106 -6.55 12.04 -6.96
CA SER A 106 -6.70 12.85 -8.17
C SER A 106 -5.65 12.52 -9.25
N MET A 107 -4.41 12.20 -8.84
CA MET A 107 -3.32 11.86 -9.77
C MET A 107 -3.45 10.44 -10.33
N PHE A 108 -3.75 9.47 -9.50
CA PHE A 108 -3.80 8.06 -9.89
C PHE A 108 -5.21 7.58 -10.30
N GLY A 109 -6.25 8.28 -9.86
CA GLY A 109 -7.64 7.81 -9.97
C GLY A 109 -7.95 6.65 -9.02
N GLY A 110 -9.23 6.43 -8.70
CA GLY A 110 -9.68 5.36 -7.81
C GLY A 110 -9.33 3.94 -8.28
N GLU A 111 -9.07 3.76 -9.57
CA GLU A 111 -8.72 2.46 -10.15
C GLU A 111 -7.28 2.02 -9.89
N ARG A 112 -6.39 2.96 -9.58
CA ARG A 112 -4.97 2.70 -9.36
C ARG A 112 -4.51 2.88 -7.92
N MET A 113 -5.36 3.44 -7.04
CA MET A 113 -5.04 3.57 -5.61
C MET A 113 -5.30 2.27 -4.86
N ILE A 114 -4.44 1.96 -3.90
CA ILE A 114 -4.57 0.82 -2.99
C ILE A 114 -4.43 1.32 -1.56
N LEU A 115 -5.41 1.04 -0.70
CA LEU A 115 -5.29 1.32 0.72
C LEU A 115 -4.48 0.22 1.39
N ILE A 116 -3.50 0.62 2.17
CA ILE A 116 -2.74 -0.25 3.07
C ILE A 116 -2.75 0.32 4.48
N SER A 117 -2.56 -0.53 5.46
CA SER A 117 -2.35 -0.11 6.84
C SER A 117 -0.88 0.07 7.19
N ASP A 118 0.00 -0.70 6.56
CA ASP A 118 1.42 -0.79 6.91
C ASP A 118 1.64 -0.98 8.41
N SER A 119 0.80 -1.82 9.01
CA SER A 119 0.77 -2.05 10.46
C SER A 119 1.98 -2.84 10.93
N GLY A 120 2.71 -2.27 11.86
CA GLY A 120 3.83 -2.92 12.53
C GLY A 120 3.42 -3.73 13.77
N ARG A 121 4.42 -4.22 14.50
CA ARG A 121 4.24 -5.01 15.74
C ARG A 121 3.50 -4.27 16.87
N CYS A 122 3.42 -2.95 16.77
CA CYS A 122 2.72 -2.13 17.76
C CYS A 122 1.19 -2.14 17.58
N ALA A 123 0.67 -2.65 16.47
CA ALA A 123 -0.77 -2.70 16.26
C ALA A 123 -1.47 -3.54 17.32
N GLY A 124 -2.44 -2.95 18.00
CA GLY A 124 -3.20 -3.58 19.08
C GLY A 124 -2.51 -3.58 20.46
N LEU A 125 -1.31 -3.04 20.60
CA LEU A 125 -0.68 -2.83 21.89
C LEU A 125 -1.29 -1.62 22.61
N PRO A 126 -1.21 -1.57 23.95
CA PRO A 126 -1.55 -0.36 24.71
C PRO A 126 -0.64 0.80 24.38
N GLU A 127 -1.15 2.03 24.48
CA GLU A 127 -0.36 3.26 24.31
C GLU A 127 0.86 3.27 25.24
N GLY A 128 2.01 3.71 24.76
CA GLY A 128 3.28 3.71 25.46
C GLY A 128 4.06 2.38 25.44
N SER A 129 3.50 1.31 24.87
CA SER A 129 4.16 0.00 24.82
C SER A 129 5.45 0.06 24.00
N PRO A 130 6.57 -0.50 24.50
CA PRO A 130 7.79 -0.66 23.74
C PRO A 130 7.69 -1.85 22.78
N PHE A 131 8.39 -1.76 21.67
CA PHE A 131 8.61 -2.86 20.71
C PHE A 131 9.93 -2.65 19.96
N THR A 132 10.33 -3.60 19.13
CA THR A 132 11.51 -3.47 18.28
C THR A 132 11.13 -3.56 16.81
N LEU A 133 11.74 -2.71 15.98
CA LEU A 133 11.60 -2.74 14.52
C LEU A 133 12.98 -2.62 13.87
N GLY A 134 13.33 -3.60 13.02
CA GLY A 134 14.64 -3.59 12.35
C GLY A 134 15.86 -3.56 13.32
N GLY A 135 15.69 -4.08 14.54
CA GLY A 135 16.73 -4.03 15.58
C GLY A 135 16.82 -2.71 16.34
N GLN A 136 15.93 -1.76 16.08
CA GLN A 136 15.84 -0.49 16.79
C GLN A 136 14.68 -0.50 17.80
N ASP A 137 14.87 0.17 18.93
CA ASP A 137 13.82 0.34 19.93
C ASP A 137 12.80 1.39 19.44
N ALA A 138 11.53 1.05 19.60
CA ALA A 138 10.40 1.87 19.21
C ALA A 138 9.28 1.79 20.26
N TRP A 139 8.36 2.73 20.22
CA TRP A 139 7.22 2.80 21.15
C TRP A 139 5.95 3.16 20.39
N LEU A 140 4.82 2.60 20.81
CA LEU A 140 3.53 3.09 20.40
C LEU A 140 3.26 4.44 21.08
N ARG A 141 3.22 5.52 20.32
CA ARG A 141 2.94 6.89 20.81
C ARG A 141 2.02 7.61 19.85
N ASP A 142 0.98 8.22 20.42
CA ASP A 142 -0.04 8.94 19.65
C ASP A 142 -0.68 8.08 18.54
N GLY A 143 -0.90 6.78 18.82
CA GLY A 143 -1.52 5.85 17.87
C GLY A 143 -0.65 5.40 16.72
N VAL A 144 0.68 5.67 16.74
CA VAL A 144 1.62 5.27 15.70
C VAL A 144 2.95 4.82 16.31
N GLY A 145 3.64 3.89 15.67
CA GLY A 145 4.95 3.41 16.10
C GLY A 145 6.03 4.47 15.83
N ARG A 146 6.78 4.87 16.88
CA ARG A 146 7.85 5.89 16.77
C ARG A 146 9.18 5.37 17.30
N LEU A 147 10.26 5.75 16.63
CA LEU A 147 11.61 5.58 17.14
C LEU A 147 11.91 6.59 18.28
N ALA A 148 13.05 6.44 18.93
CA ALA A 148 13.47 7.30 20.04
C ALA A 148 13.56 8.78 19.67
N ASP A 149 13.91 9.10 18.44
CA ASP A 149 14.02 10.46 17.90
C ASP A 149 12.66 11.05 17.44
N GLY A 150 11.57 10.29 17.58
CA GLY A 150 10.23 10.69 17.16
C GLY A 150 9.85 10.34 15.72
N THR A 151 10.78 9.81 14.93
CA THR A 151 10.51 9.36 13.55
C THR A 151 9.39 8.29 13.54
N ILE A 152 8.42 8.43 12.64
CA ILE A 152 7.40 7.41 12.43
C ILE A 152 8.08 6.17 11.82
N ALA A 153 7.90 5.03 12.48
CA ALA A 153 8.53 3.77 12.12
C ALA A 153 7.57 2.79 11.46
N CYS A 154 6.30 2.81 11.86
CA CYS A 154 5.23 1.99 11.28
C CYS A 154 3.86 2.48 11.76
N SER A 155 2.81 2.08 11.07
CA SER A 155 1.43 2.32 11.49
C SER A 155 1.02 1.36 12.62
N ALA A 156 0.06 1.78 13.43
CA ALA A 156 -0.70 0.92 14.34
C ALA A 156 -2.17 0.77 13.90
N ALA A 157 -2.55 1.40 12.80
CA ALA A 157 -3.90 1.39 12.26
C ALA A 157 -4.26 0.03 11.64
N ASN A 158 -5.54 -0.27 11.58
CA ASN A 158 -6.05 -1.35 10.74
C ASN A 158 -6.66 -0.80 9.45
N LEU A 159 -6.83 -1.66 8.44
CA LEU A 159 -7.33 -1.24 7.13
C LEU A 159 -8.75 -0.67 7.17
N TRP A 160 -9.59 -1.11 8.10
CA TRP A 160 -10.93 -0.53 8.29
C TRP A 160 -10.85 0.92 8.72
N GLY A 161 -9.95 1.25 9.64
CA GLY A 161 -9.68 2.64 10.04
C GLY A 161 -9.19 3.49 8.86
N CYS A 162 -8.29 2.97 8.04
CA CYS A 162 -7.84 3.64 6.82
C CYS A 162 -8.99 3.90 5.84
N LEU A 163 -9.88 2.91 5.64
CA LEU A 163 -11.07 3.05 4.78
C LEU A 163 -12.02 4.14 5.32
N THR A 164 -12.35 4.09 6.60
CA THR A 164 -13.25 5.09 7.19
C THR A 164 -12.66 6.50 7.18
N ASN A 165 -11.36 6.63 7.34
CA ASN A 165 -10.66 7.90 7.22
C ASN A 165 -10.78 8.50 5.82
N VAL A 166 -10.52 7.74 4.76
CA VAL A 166 -10.60 8.28 3.39
C VAL A 166 -12.02 8.67 3.00
N LEU A 167 -13.04 7.93 3.47
CA LEU A 167 -14.45 8.30 3.31
C LEU A 167 -14.74 9.63 4.00
N HIS A 168 -14.28 9.79 5.24
CA HIS A 168 -14.44 11.03 6.01
C HIS A 168 -13.70 12.22 5.36
N TRP A 169 -12.58 11.97 4.68
CA TRP A 169 -11.82 13.00 3.96
C TRP A 169 -12.37 13.33 2.58
N GLY A 170 -13.50 12.74 2.18
CA GLY A 170 -14.24 13.07 0.97
C GLY A 170 -13.77 12.33 -0.28
N ILE A 171 -13.08 11.20 -0.14
CA ILE A 171 -12.88 10.27 -1.25
C ILE A 171 -14.22 9.59 -1.55
N ARG A 172 -14.56 9.46 -2.84
CA ARG A 172 -15.80 8.79 -3.25
C ARG A 172 -15.85 7.37 -2.70
N GLU A 173 -17.00 6.97 -2.19
CA GLU A 173 -17.22 5.65 -1.58
C GLU A 173 -16.78 4.50 -2.49
N GLU A 174 -17.14 4.57 -3.76
CA GLU A 174 -16.78 3.56 -4.76
C GLU A 174 -15.27 3.43 -4.93
N ASP A 175 -14.54 4.55 -5.00
CA ASP A 175 -13.08 4.58 -5.12
C ASP A 175 -12.40 4.05 -3.86
N ALA A 176 -12.90 4.43 -2.68
CA ALA A 176 -12.37 3.99 -1.39
C ALA A 176 -12.55 2.47 -1.19
N ILE A 177 -13.74 1.94 -1.46
CA ILE A 177 -14.01 0.50 -1.38
C ILE A 177 -13.16 -0.26 -2.39
N ARG A 178 -13.08 0.22 -3.64
CA ARG A 178 -12.25 -0.39 -4.67
C ARG A 178 -10.78 -0.43 -4.29
N ALA A 179 -10.26 0.65 -3.72
CA ALA A 179 -8.89 0.75 -3.25
C ALA A 179 -8.59 -0.21 -2.06
N ALA A 180 -9.59 -0.57 -1.27
CA ALA A 180 -9.45 -1.50 -0.15
C ALA A 180 -9.72 -2.98 -0.52
N THR A 181 -10.23 -3.28 -1.73
CA THR A 181 -10.71 -4.62 -2.08
C THR A 181 -10.20 -5.10 -3.44
N TRP A 182 -10.76 -4.57 -4.52
CA TRP A 182 -10.47 -5.02 -5.88
C TRP A 182 -9.05 -4.71 -6.33
N ASN A 183 -8.58 -3.49 -6.09
CA ASN A 183 -7.26 -3.06 -6.56
C ASN A 183 -6.12 -3.84 -5.92
N PRO A 184 -6.09 -4.08 -4.58
CA PRO A 184 -5.07 -4.94 -3.97
C PRO A 184 -5.16 -6.39 -4.46
N ALA A 185 -6.36 -6.94 -4.66
CA ALA A 185 -6.51 -8.28 -5.22
C ALA A 185 -5.91 -8.38 -6.64
N CYS A 186 -6.09 -7.35 -7.47
CA CYS A 186 -5.45 -7.26 -8.79
C CYS A 186 -3.92 -7.17 -8.68
N ALA A 187 -3.41 -6.40 -7.72
CA ALA A 187 -1.97 -6.21 -7.54
C ALA A 187 -1.23 -7.51 -7.23
N ILE A 188 -1.85 -8.39 -6.43
CA ILE A 188 -1.28 -9.71 -6.10
C ILE A 188 -1.81 -10.84 -6.98
N ARG A 189 -2.52 -10.53 -8.08
CA ARG A 189 -3.10 -11.49 -9.03
C ARG A 189 -4.14 -12.45 -8.44
N ALA A 190 -4.75 -12.07 -7.29
CA ALA A 190 -5.78 -12.85 -6.59
C ALA A 190 -7.22 -12.46 -6.96
N GLN A 191 -7.42 -11.61 -7.98
CA GLN A 191 -8.75 -11.08 -8.35
C GLN A 191 -9.74 -12.14 -8.85
N LYS A 192 -9.29 -13.36 -9.14
CA LYS A 192 -10.18 -14.49 -9.45
C LYS A 192 -10.78 -15.12 -8.19
N GLU A 193 -10.14 -14.94 -7.04
CA GLU A 193 -10.47 -15.59 -5.78
C GLU A 193 -11.08 -14.60 -4.77
N ALA A 194 -10.66 -13.33 -4.79
CA ALA A 194 -11.02 -12.31 -3.81
C ALA A 194 -11.27 -10.93 -4.45
N GLY A 195 -11.54 -9.93 -3.61
CA GLY A 195 -11.63 -8.51 -3.98
C GLY A 195 -12.96 -8.07 -4.57
N SER A 196 -13.90 -8.97 -4.81
CA SER A 196 -15.28 -8.63 -5.22
C SER A 196 -16.24 -9.77 -4.88
N ILE A 197 -17.53 -9.45 -4.77
CA ILE A 197 -18.59 -10.44 -4.56
C ILE A 197 -19.03 -10.94 -5.93
N ALA A 198 -18.68 -12.20 -6.24
CA ALA A 198 -19.07 -12.85 -7.48
C ALA A 198 -19.18 -14.38 -7.28
N PRO A 199 -19.98 -15.10 -8.08
CA PRO A 199 -20.05 -16.55 -8.01
C PRO A 199 -18.69 -17.20 -8.22
N GLY A 200 -18.34 -18.18 -7.37
CA GLY A 200 -17.08 -18.92 -7.44
C GLY A 200 -15.91 -18.29 -6.69
N LYS A 201 -16.07 -17.09 -6.13
CA LYS A 201 -15.06 -16.47 -5.25
C LYS A 201 -15.27 -16.85 -3.79
N SER A 202 -14.21 -16.64 -2.98
CA SER A 202 -14.31 -16.75 -1.52
C SER A 202 -15.40 -15.83 -0.99
N ALA A 203 -16.22 -16.35 -0.07
CA ALA A 203 -17.26 -15.60 0.58
C ALA A 203 -16.71 -14.76 1.75
N ASP A 204 -15.71 -13.92 1.45
CA ASP A 204 -15.08 -12.98 2.35
C ASP A 204 -15.68 -11.60 2.11
N PHE A 205 -16.48 -11.11 3.05
CA PHE A 205 -17.16 -9.82 2.92
C PHE A 205 -17.45 -9.19 4.26
N ILE A 206 -17.71 -7.89 4.23
CA ILE A 206 -18.12 -7.10 5.39
C ILE A 206 -19.52 -6.57 5.12
N ILE A 207 -20.41 -6.70 6.11
CA ILE A 207 -21.69 -6.00 6.15
C ILE A 207 -21.54 -4.83 7.10
N THR A 208 -21.91 -3.64 6.64
CA THR A 208 -21.80 -2.41 7.43
C THR A 208 -23.10 -1.61 7.36
N ASP A 209 -23.31 -0.70 8.30
CA ASP A 209 -24.32 0.34 8.21
C ASP A 209 -23.91 1.42 7.19
N ALA A 210 -24.82 2.30 6.82
CA ALA A 210 -24.60 3.37 5.85
C ALA A 210 -23.55 4.41 6.30
N HIS A 211 -23.14 4.40 7.55
CA HIS A 211 -22.17 5.33 8.13
C HIS A 211 -20.83 4.68 8.49
N TYR A 212 -20.66 3.39 8.19
CA TYR A 212 -19.45 2.61 8.51
C TYR A 212 -19.09 2.57 10.00
N THR A 213 -20.08 2.75 10.88
CA THR A 213 -19.89 2.75 12.34
C THR A 213 -19.96 1.34 12.93
N GLN A 214 -20.73 0.46 12.30
CA GLN A 214 -20.89 -0.94 12.70
C GLN A 214 -20.47 -1.85 11.55
N LYS A 215 -19.88 -2.98 11.90
CA LYS A 215 -19.49 -3.98 10.89
C LYS A 215 -19.68 -5.39 11.41
N ARG A 216 -20.00 -6.29 10.48
CA ARG A 216 -19.96 -7.75 10.66
C ARG A 216 -19.03 -8.31 9.60
N VAL A 217 -18.06 -9.10 9.99
CA VAL A 217 -17.03 -9.66 9.12
C VAL A 217 -17.32 -11.12 8.84
N PHE A 218 -17.27 -11.51 7.59
CA PHE A 218 -17.45 -12.90 7.15
C PHE A 218 -16.19 -13.38 6.45
N LEU A 219 -15.69 -14.56 6.82
CA LEU A 219 -14.56 -15.24 6.22
C LEU A 219 -15.02 -16.65 5.78
N ALA A 220 -14.87 -16.96 4.51
CA ALA A 220 -15.37 -18.19 3.89
C ALA A 220 -16.87 -18.46 4.23
N GLY A 221 -17.69 -17.41 4.23
CA GLY A 221 -19.11 -17.45 4.53
C GLY A 221 -19.48 -17.59 6.02
N LYS A 222 -18.51 -17.62 6.91
CA LYS A 222 -18.74 -17.70 8.36
C LYS A 222 -18.46 -16.36 9.03
N GLU A 223 -19.38 -15.93 9.91
CA GLU A 223 -19.16 -14.71 10.68
C GLU A 223 -18.02 -14.88 11.68
N VAL A 224 -17.09 -13.93 11.65
CA VAL A 224 -15.96 -13.84 12.58
C VAL A 224 -16.31 -12.85 13.67
N LYS A 225 -16.12 -13.27 14.92
CA LYS A 225 -16.37 -12.42 16.12
C LYS A 225 -15.13 -11.64 16.51
#